data_566b9884ce7609a2e8f405c6a9c5244c
#
_entry.id   566b9884ce7609a2e8f405c6a9c5244c
#
_cell.length_a   1.000
_cell.length_b   1.000
_cell.length_c   1.000
_cell.angle_alpha   90.00
_cell.angle_beta   90.00
_cell.angle_gamma   90.00
#
_symmetry.space_group_name_H-M   'P 1'
#
loop_
_entity.id
_entity.type
_entity.pdbx_description
1 polymer ?
#
loop_
_entity_poly.entity_id
_entity_poly.type
_entity_poly.pdbx_seq_one_letter_code
_entity_poly.pdbx_strand_id
1 'polypeptide(L)'
;MLDLIKSHNNWISIIKPWYQLARLDKPIGFLLLMWPCLWSYTLGSTIFSYNISLKYIIYFILGSILMRGAGCTWNDLLDKKYDAKVKRTQSRPLASNKISSVNAIIFLIFQLFLSLLILIQFNNVTIIIGLLSIIPIIIYPLMKRITWWPQVFLGITFNW
;
A
#
# COMPACT_ATOMS: atom_id res chain seq x y z
N MET A 1 -7.71 12.03 35.71
CA MET A 1 -8.66 11.84 34.61
C MET A 1 -8.39 12.78 33.42
N LEU A 2 -8.21 14.08 33.61
CA LEU A 2 -7.87 15.06 32.55
C LEU A 2 -6.52 14.79 31.87
N ASP A 3 -5.51 14.29 32.61
CA ASP A 3 -4.18 13.99 32.06
C ASP A 3 -4.20 12.72 31.19
N LEU A 4 -5.04 11.75 31.48
CA LEU A 4 -5.25 10.56 30.66
C LEU A 4 -5.94 10.93 29.32
N ILE A 5 -6.90 11.85 29.36
CA ILE A 5 -7.60 12.36 28.16
C ILE A 5 -6.63 13.18 27.28
N LYS A 6 -5.79 14.02 27.89
CA LYS A 6 -4.73 14.78 27.19
C LYS A 6 -3.68 13.86 26.56
N SER A 7 -3.24 12.82 27.27
CA SER A 7 -2.31 11.80 26.77
C SER A 7 -2.92 11.03 25.59
N HIS A 8 -4.17 10.58 25.70
CA HIS A 8 -4.87 9.86 24.64
C HIS A 8 -5.01 10.71 23.36
N ASN A 9 -5.34 12.00 23.49
CA ASN A 9 -5.42 12.91 22.34
C ASN A 9 -4.05 13.16 21.68
N ASN A 10 -2.96 13.12 22.43
CA ASN A 10 -1.61 13.30 21.91
C ASN A 10 -1.16 12.11 21.05
N TRP A 11 -1.43 10.86 21.49
CA TRP A 11 -1.13 9.65 20.71
C TRP A 11 -1.92 9.59 19.40
N ILE A 12 -3.20 9.93 19.44
CA ILE A 12 -4.06 9.97 18.25
C ILE A 12 -3.52 10.99 17.22
N SER A 13 -3.07 12.16 17.68
CA SER A 13 -2.54 13.20 16.79
C SER A 13 -1.25 12.77 16.09
N ILE A 14 -0.42 11.95 16.75
CA ILE A 14 0.83 11.44 16.19
C ILE A 14 0.59 10.27 15.22
N ILE A 15 -0.25 9.31 15.58
CA ILE A 15 -0.46 8.08 14.81
C ILE A 15 -1.39 8.31 13.62
N LYS A 16 -2.41 9.15 13.77
CA LYS A 16 -3.43 9.40 12.74
C LYS A 16 -2.86 9.79 11.36
N PRO A 17 -1.86 10.67 11.23
CA PRO A 17 -1.27 10.99 9.93
C PRO A 17 -0.64 9.78 9.24
N TRP A 18 0.02 8.89 9.97
CA TRP A 18 0.63 7.67 9.44
C TRP A 18 -0.41 6.65 8.99
N TYR A 19 -1.46 6.47 9.79
CA TYR A 19 -2.62 5.64 9.45
C TYR A 19 -3.29 6.11 8.17
N GLN A 20 -3.44 7.43 8.01
CA GLN A 20 -3.99 8.04 6.80
C GLN A 20 -3.02 7.97 5.60
N LEU A 21 -1.71 8.07 5.81
CA LEU A 21 -0.71 7.94 4.77
C LEU A 21 -0.70 6.53 4.18
N ALA A 22 -0.78 5.51 5.04
CA ALA A 22 -0.91 4.11 4.62
C ALA A 22 -2.31 3.74 4.09
N ARG A 23 -3.28 4.68 4.06
CA ARG A 23 -4.67 4.46 3.63
C ARG A 23 -5.40 3.36 4.41
N LEU A 24 -5.05 3.13 5.65
CA LEU A 24 -5.74 2.17 6.52
C LEU A 24 -7.15 2.64 6.91
N ASP A 25 -7.42 3.94 6.78
CA ASP A 25 -8.73 4.56 6.90
C ASP A 25 -9.68 4.21 5.73
N LYS A 26 -9.14 3.60 4.64
CA LYS A 26 -9.89 3.25 3.43
C LYS A 26 -9.59 1.80 3.00
N PRO A 27 -10.17 0.81 3.69
CA PRO A 27 -9.82 -0.61 3.55
C PRO A 27 -10.05 -1.18 2.15
N ILE A 28 -10.96 -0.60 1.36
CA ILE A 28 -11.27 -1.06 -0.01
C ILE A 28 -10.00 -1.25 -0.85
N GLY A 29 -9.00 -0.35 -0.67
CA GLY A 29 -7.79 -0.37 -1.48
C GLY A 29 -6.92 -1.61 -1.26
N PHE A 30 -6.71 -2.06 -0.03
CA PHE A 30 -5.94 -3.28 0.22
C PHE A 30 -6.78 -4.54 -0.03
N LEU A 31 -8.09 -4.49 0.17
CA LEU A 31 -9.00 -5.60 -0.16
C LEU A 31 -8.96 -5.93 -1.65
N LEU A 32 -8.88 -4.92 -2.53
CA LEU A 32 -8.74 -5.12 -3.98
C LEU A 32 -7.45 -5.85 -4.36
N LEU A 33 -6.37 -5.70 -3.61
CA LEU A 33 -5.13 -6.46 -3.81
C LEU A 33 -5.20 -7.85 -3.18
N MET A 34 -5.84 -7.98 -2.04
CA MET A 34 -5.94 -9.22 -1.27
C MET A 34 -6.79 -10.27 -1.96
N TRP A 35 -7.98 -9.91 -2.45
CA TRP A 35 -8.94 -10.86 -2.99
C TRP A 35 -8.42 -11.66 -4.18
N PRO A 36 -7.80 -11.07 -5.22
CA PRO A 36 -7.22 -11.84 -6.32
C PRO A 36 -6.17 -12.86 -5.87
N CYS A 37 -5.33 -12.48 -4.89
CA CYS A 37 -4.32 -13.40 -4.33
C CYS A 37 -4.99 -14.60 -3.63
N LEU A 38 -6.02 -14.35 -2.81
CA LEU A 38 -6.73 -15.42 -2.12
C LEU A 38 -7.49 -16.32 -3.10
N TRP A 39 -8.14 -15.75 -4.12
CA TRP A 39 -8.83 -16.53 -5.14
C TRP A 39 -7.85 -17.40 -5.95
N SER A 40 -6.73 -16.85 -6.37
CA SER A 40 -5.70 -17.63 -7.08
C SER A 40 -5.13 -18.74 -6.22
N TYR A 41 -4.90 -18.48 -4.92
CA TYR A 41 -4.40 -19.45 -3.98
C TYR A 41 -5.41 -20.60 -3.74
N THR A 42 -6.68 -20.29 -3.55
CA THR A 42 -7.74 -21.31 -3.37
C THR A 42 -7.97 -22.10 -4.65
N LEU A 43 -8.00 -21.44 -5.82
CA LEU A 43 -8.11 -22.11 -7.10
C LEU A 43 -6.95 -23.07 -7.35
N GLY A 44 -5.71 -22.61 -7.08
CA GLY A 44 -4.51 -23.45 -7.18
C GLY A 44 -4.58 -24.66 -6.25
N SER A 45 -5.09 -24.50 -5.02
CA SER A 45 -5.25 -25.63 -4.09
C SER A 45 -6.21 -26.69 -4.63
N THR A 46 -7.29 -26.26 -5.30
CA THR A 46 -8.27 -27.17 -5.91
C THR A 46 -7.67 -27.90 -7.12
N ILE A 47 -6.96 -27.20 -8.00
CA ILE A 47 -6.38 -27.76 -9.22
C ILE A 47 -5.25 -28.75 -8.90
N PHE A 48 -4.38 -28.39 -7.98
CA PHE A 48 -3.16 -29.15 -7.65
C PHE A 48 -3.30 -30.03 -6.39
N SER A 49 -4.49 -30.11 -5.80
CA SER A 49 -4.83 -30.95 -4.65
C SER A 49 -3.91 -30.77 -3.43
N TYR A 50 -3.47 -29.54 -3.15
CA TYR A 50 -2.73 -29.22 -1.92
C TYR A 50 -3.63 -28.60 -0.85
N ASN A 51 -3.25 -28.78 0.42
CA ASN A 51 -3.99 -28.22 1.53
C ASN A 51 -3.78 -26.71 1.66
N ILE A 52 -4.86 -25.96 1.90
CA ILE A 52 -4.80 -24.54 2.19
C ILE A 52 -4.14 -24.31 3.55
N SER A 53 -3.07 -23.53 3.57
CA SER A 53 -2.37 -23.17 4.80
C SER A 53 -2.76 -21.76 5.26
N LEU A 54 -3.16 -21.63 6.52
CA LEU A 54 -3.47 -20.35 7.17
C LEU A 54 -2.29 -19.36 7.10
N LYS A 55 -1.06 -19.89 7.14
CA LYS A 55 0.17 -19.09 7.00
C LYS A 55 0.16 -18.22 5.75
N TYR A 56 -0.15 -18.79 4.58
CA TYR A 56 -0.18 -18.05 3.31
C TYR A 56 -1.35 -17.08 3.24
N ILE A 57 -2.50 -17.40 3.83
CA ILE A 57 -3.63 -16.46 3.93
C ILE A 57 -3.20 -15.21 4.71
N ILE A 58 -2.55 -15.38 5.86
CA ILE A 58 -2.03 -14.26 6.66
C ILE A 58 -0.98 -13.46 5.86
N TYR A 59 -0.10 -14.12 5.12
CA TYR A 59 0.90 -13.44 4.29
C TYR A 59 0.27 -12.60 3.17
N PHE A 60 -0.77 -13.09 2.52
CA PHE A 60 -1.51 -12.30 1.50
C PHE A 60 -2.22 -11.09 2.12
N ILE A 61 -2.83 -11.24 3.30
CA ILE A 61 -3.48 -10.12 4.00
C ILE A 61 -2.44 -9.06 4.38
N LEU A 62 -1.38 -9.43 5.08
CA LEU A 62 -0.35 -8.50 5.53
C LEU A 62 0.40 -7.87 4.36
N GLY A 63 0.76 -8.67 3.36
CA GLY A 63 1.42 -8.18 2.14
C GLY A 63 0.57 -7.16 1.39
N SER A 64 -0.73 -7.41 1.26
CA SER A 64 -1.66 -6.48 0.60
C SER A 64 -1.78 -5.15 1.35
N ILE A 65 -1.85 -5.18 2.68
CA ILE A 65 -1.89 -3.98 3.53
C ILE A 65 -0.60 -3.16 3.36
N LEU A 66 0.57 -3.80 3.46
CA LEU A 66 1.87 -3.16 3.36
C LEU A 66 2.11 -2.57 1.97
N MET A 67 1.89 -3.37 0.91
CA MET A 67 2.10 -2.92 -0.47
C MET A 67 1.12 -1.83 -0.88
N ARG A 68 -0.13 -1.90 -0.42
CA ARG A 68 -1.09 -0.81 -0.63
C ARG A 68 -0.62 0.47 0.05
N GLY A 69 -0.17 0.39 1.29
CA GLY A 69 0.40 1.52 2.04
C GLY A 69 1.61 2.12 1.33
N ALA A 70 2.56 1.28 0.91
CA ALA A 70 3.75 1.70 0.18
C ALA A 70 3.40 2.41 -1.15
N GLY A 71 2.52 1.82 -1.97
CA GLY A 71 2.07 2.42 -3.22
C GLY A 71 1.36 3.77 -3.03
N CYS A 72 0.55 3.92 -1.97
CA CYS A 72 -0.09 5.18 -1.64
C CYS A 72 0.90 6.23 -1.15
N THR A 73 1.86 5.85 -0.31
CA THR A 73 2.93 6.74 0.17
C THR A 73 3.78 7.25 -0.99
N TRP A 74 4.17 6.36 -1.92
CA TRP A 74 4.88 6.72 -3.14
C TRP A 74 4.09 7.71 -4.00
N ASN A 75 2.81 7.42 -4.26
CA ASN A 75 1.94 8.32 -5.02
C ASN A 75 1.79 9.69 -4.35
N ASP A 76 1.58 9.73 -3.02
CA ASP A 76 1.41 11.00 -2.28
C ASP A 76 2.72 11.80 -2.23
N LEU A 77 3.90 11.14 -2.24
CA LEU A 77 5.21 11.81 -2.36
C LEU A 77 5.36 12.52 -3.71
N LEU A 78 5.02 11.84 -4.81
CA LEU A 78 5.09 12.41 -6.15
C LEU A 78 4.06 13.54 -6.35
N ASP A 79 2.87 13.37 -5.83
CA ASP A 79 1.75 14.30 -6.02
C ASP A 79 1.70 15.43 -4.98
N LYS A 80 2.63 15.50 -4.00
CA LYS A 80 2.61 16.44 -2.88
C LYS A 80 2.28 17.88 -3.28
N LYS A 81 2.97 18.41 -4.30
CA LYS A 81 2.81 19.80 -4.76
C LYS A 81 1.44 20.04 -5.43
N TYR A 82 0.90 19.03 -6.09
CA TYR A 82 -0.41 19.11 -6.77
C TYR A 82 -1.54 18.91 -5.78
N ASP A 83 -1.43 17.96 -4.87
CA ASP A 83 -2.40 17.67 -3.83
C ASP A 83 -2.65 18.87 -2.91
N ALA A 84 -1.63 19.67 -2.64
CA ALA A 84 -1.74 20.89 -1.83
C ALA A 84 -2.62 21.98 -2.49
N LYS A 85 -2.78 21.95 -3.82
CA LYS A 85 -3.58 22.92 -4.57
C LYS A 85 -5.04 22.50 -4.77
N VAL A 86 -5.39 21.26 -4.48
CA VAL A 86 -6.72 20.70 -4.74
C VAL A 86 -7.49 20.54 -3.44
N LYS A 87 -8.66 21.15 -3.31
CA LYS A 87 -9.51 21.14 -2.08
C LYS A 87 -9.72 19.72 -1.51
N ARG A 88 -9.92 18.72 -2.38
CA ARG A 88 -10.17 17.33 -1.97
C ARG A 88 -8.95 16.65 -1.34
N THR A 89 -7.73 17.04 -1.72
CA THR A 89 -6.49 16.36 -1.37
C THR A 89 -5.54 17.19 -0.49
N GLN A 90 -5.78 18.47 -0.33
CA GLN A 90 -4.95 19.37 0.49
C GLN A 90 -4.84 18.94 1.97
N SER A 91 -5.81 18.17 2.49
CA SER A 91 -5.82 17.65 3.87
C SER A 91 -4.97 16.40 4.04
N ARG A 92 -4.43 15.81 2.96
CA ARG A 92 -3.54 14.64 3.04
C ARG A 92 -2.29 14.94 3.88
N PRO A 93 -1.76 13.96 4.63
CA PRO A 93 -0.65 14.19 5.57
C PRO A 93 0.59 14.85 4.95
N LEU A 94 0.96 14.46 3.72
CA LEU A 94 2.10 15.05 3.00
C LEU A 94 1.78 16.43 2.42
N ALA A 95 0.61 16.59 1.83
CA ALA A 95 0.17 17.87 1.24
C ALA A 95 0.00 18.96 2.29
N SER A 96 -0.50 18.60 3.49
CA SER A 96 -0.67 19.50 4.64
C SER A 96 0.60 19.65 5.52
N ASN A 97 1.75 19.08 5.11
CA ASN A 97 3.01 19.09 5.84
C ASN A 97 2.94 18.49 7.27
N LYS A 98 1.93 17.66 7.59
CA LYS A 98 1.85 16.92 8.87
C LYS A 98 2.94 15.86 8.99
N ILE A 99 3.41 15.33 7.85
CA ILE A 99 4.54 14.42 7.76
C ILE A 99 5.54 15.04 6.78
N SER A 100 6.82 15.05 7.15
CA SER A 100 7.90 15.48 6.25
C SER A 100 8.10 14.48 5.13
N SER A 101 8.61 14.94 3.98
CA SER A 101 8.91 14.03 2.85
C SER A 101 9.97 12.99 3.21
N VAL A 102 10.95 13.37 4.05
CA VAL A 102 12.01 12.44 4.51
C VAL A 102 11.39 11.32 5.36
N ASN A 103 10.55 11.66 6.34
CA ASN A 103 9.89 10.67 7.18
C ASN A 103 8.96 9.75 6.38
N ALA A 104 8.29 10.28 5.35
CA ALA A 104 7.47 9.47 4.46
C ALA A 104 8.30 8.50 3.61
N ILE A 105 9.52 8.89 3.17
CA ILE A 105 10.45 8.00 2.47
C ILE A 105 10.92 6.89 3.41
N ILE A 106 11.29 7.21 4.65
CA ILE A 106 11.67 6.21 5.66
C ILE A 106 10.53 5.22 5.89
N PHE A 107 9.31 5.71 6.01
CA PHE A 107 8.11 4.88 6.18
C PHE A 107 7.84 3.99 4.97
N LEU A 108 8.02 4.51 3.76
CA LEU A 108 7.93 3.75 2.51
C LEU A 108 8.94 2.60 2.49
N ILE A 109 10.22 2.89 2.79
CA ILE A 109 11.28 1.88 2.83
C ILE A 109 10.96 0.81 3.88
N PHE A 110 10.46 1.20 5.04
CA PHE A 110 10.06 0.27 6.10
C PHE A 110 8.93 -0.66 5.63
N GLN A 111 7.90 -0.13 4.96
CA GLN A 111 6.81 -0.94 4.40
C GLN A 111 7.31 -1.90 3.32
N LEU A 112 8.18 -1.45 2.41
CA LEU A 112 8.78 -2.29 1.37
C LEU A 112 9.66 -3.39 1.98
N PHE A 113 10.43 -3.08 3.02
CA PHE A 113 11.26 -4.05 3.73
C PHE A 113 10.40 -5.15 4.37
N LEU A 114 9.34 -4.78 5.10
CA LEU A 114 8.42 -5.76 5.68
C LEU A 114 7.71 -6.60 4.61
N SER A 115 7.33 -5.98 3.49
CA SER A 115 6.73 -6.69 2.35
C SER A 115 7.71 -7.70 1.73
N LEU A 116 8.99 -7.34 1.64
CA LEU A 116 10.03 -8.23 1.14
C LEU A 116 10.23 -9.44 2.07
N LEU A 117 10.23 -9.23 3.39
CA LEU A 117 10.32 -10.34 4.37
C LEU A 117 9.17 -11.34 4.24
N ILE A 118 7.97 -10.86 3.87
CA ILE A 118 6.83 -11.74 3.56
C ILE A 118 7.04 -12.41 2.21
N LEU A 119 7.47 -11.68 1.18
CA LEU A 119 7.62 -12.19 -0.18
C LEU A 119 8.63 -13.35 -0.27
N ILE A 120 9.74 -13.27 0.45
CA ILE A 120 10.78 -14.32 0.45
C ILE A 120 10.32 -15.65 1.10
N GLN A 121 9.15 -15.69 1.72
CA GLN A 121 8.55 -16.91 2.25
C GLN A 121 7.81 -17.75 1.19
N PHE A 122 7.68 -17.21 -0.02
CA PHE A 122 7.04 -17.87 -1.16
C PHE A 122 8.08 -18.59 -2.04
N ASN A 123 7.60 -19.27 -3.07
CA ASN A 123 8.46 -19.92 -4.06
C ASN A 123 9.16 -18.90 -4.98
N ASN A 124 10.23 -19.32 -5.64
CA ASN A 124 11.06 -18.45 -6.49
C ASN A 124 10.26 -17.76 -7.60
N VAL A 125 9.28 -18.44 -8.19
CA VAL A 125 8.44 -17.86 -9.25
C VAL A 125 7.61 -16.70 -8.70
N THR A 126 6.96 -16.89 -7.54
CA THR A 126 6.20 -15.84 -6.86
C THR A 126 7.10 -14.66 -6.46
N ILE A 127 8.33 -14.92 -6.00
CA ILE A 127 9.30 -13.87 -5.67
C ILE A 127 9.63 -13.04 -6.90
N ILE A 128 9.94 -13.68 -8.03
CA ILE A 128 10.28 -12.97 -9.28
C ILE A 128 9.09 -12.14 -9.76
N ILE A 129 7.88 -12.71 -9.82
CA ILE A 129 6.67 -12.00 -10.25
C ILE A 129 6.36 -10.84 -9.29
N GLY A 130 6.51 -11.05 -7.98
CA GLY A 130 6.32 -10.01 -6.96
C GLY A 130 7.32 -8.86 -7.11
N LEU A 131 8.58 -9.13 -7.37
CA LEU A 131 9.59 -8.10 -7.61
C LEU A 131 9.32 -7.34 -8.92
N LEU A 132 8.91 -8.03 -9.98
CA LEU A 132 8.54 -7.40 -11.25
C LEU A 132 7.32 -6.48 -11.11
N SER A 133 6.41 -6.72 -10.17
CA SER A 133 5.25 -5.86 -9.90
C SER A 133 5.64 -4.44 -9.43
N ILE A 134 6.86 -4.26 -8.92
CA ILE A 134 7.36 -2.94 -8.51
C ILE A 134 7.45 -1.98 -9.70
N ILE A 135 7.74 -2.50 -10.90
CA ILE A 135 7.87 -1.69 -12.13
C ILE A 135 6.56 -0.93 -12.42
N PRO A 136 5.40 -1.59 -12.61
CA PRO A 136 4.14 -0.87 -12.83
C PRO A 136 3.73 0.02 -11.65
N ILE A 137 4.05 -0.35 -10.41
CA ILE A 137 3.77 0.48 -9.22
C ILE A 137 4.53 1.81 -9.27
N ILE A 138 5.80 1.80 -9.69
CA ILE A 138 6.62 3.02 -9.83
C ILE A 138 6.13 3.87 -11.00
N ILE A 139 5.81 3.25 -12.12
CA ILE A 139 5.45 3.94 -13.38
C ILE A 139 4.07 4.56 -13.31
N TYR A 140 3.09 3.87 -12.72
CA TYR A 140 1.69 4.29 -12.71
C TYR A 140 1.45 5.75 -12.28
N PRO A 141 2.01 6.28 -11.18
CA PRO A 141 1.77 7.66 -10.80
C PRO A 141 2.31 8.69 -11.80
N LEU A 142 3.37 8.32 -12.53
CA LEU A 142 3.98 9.18 -13.56
C LEU A 142 3.10 9.25 -14.81
N MET A 143 2.40 8.16 -15.13
CA MET A 143 1.54 8.08 -16.32
C MET A 143 0.38 9.08 -16.30
N LYS A 144 -0.07 9.52 -15.13
CA LYS A 144 -1.07 10.61 -15.01
C LYS A 144 -0.64 11.93 -15.67
N ARG A 145 0.67 12.09 -15.89
CA ARG A 145 1.26 13.32 -16.47
C ARG A 145 1.65 13.17 -17.94
N ILE A 146 1.73 11.94 -18.43
CA ILE A 146 2.28 11.62 -19.76
C ILE A 146 1.14 11.21 -20.69
N THR A 147 0.13 10.50 -20.19
CA THR A 147 -0.93 9.93 -21.02
C THR A 147 -2.32 10.43 -20.67
N TRP A 148 -3.20 10.42 -21.67
CA TRP A 148 -4.64 10.69 -21.51
C TRP A 148 -5.38 9.51 -20.86
N TRP A 149 -4.75 8.33 -20.77
CA TRP A 149 -5.36 7.07 -20.33
C TRP A 149 -4.64 6.47 -19.11
N PRO A 150 -4.50 7.20 -18.00
CA PRO A 150 -3.80 6.71 -16.81
C PRO A 150 -4.48 5.50 -16.17
N GLN A 151 -5.77 5.31 -16.43
CA GLN A 151 -6.55 4.19 -15.90
C GLN A 151 -6.11 2.83 -16.47
N VAL A 152 -5.58 2.79 -17.70
CA VAL A 152 -5.02 1.56 -18.29
C VAL A 152 -3.82 1.09 -17.46
N PHE A 153 -2.91 2.00 -17.10
CA PHE A 153 -1.75 1.69 -16.26
C PHE A 153 -2.15 1.30 -14.84
N LEU A 154 -3.19 1.93 -14.30
CA LEU A 154 -3.78 1.53 -13.02
C LEU A 154 -4.33 0.11 -13.11
N GLY A 155 -5.08 -0.22 -14.16
CA GLY A 155 -5.62 -1.54 -14.41
C GLY A 155 -4.52 -2.61 -14.49
N ILE A 156 -3.45 -2.36 -15.23
CA ILE A 156 -2.28 -3.25 -15.30
C ILE A 156 -1.68 -3.45 -13.91
N THR A 157 -1.50 -2.36 -13.14
CA THR A 157 -0.88 -2.43 -11.80
C THR A 157 -1.71 -3.26 -10.82
N PHE A 158 -3.05 -3.18 -10.89
CA PHE A 158 -3.94 -3.91 -9.98
C PHE A 158 -4.20 -5.35 -10.40
N ASN A 159 -4.05 -5.67 -11.69
CA ASN A 159 -4.32 -7.02 -12.23
C ASN A 159 -3.02 -7.75 -12.61
N TRP A 160 -1.89 -7.25 -12.16
CA TRP A 160 -0.59 -7.90 -12.36
C TRP A 160 -0.57 -9.28 -11.71
#